data_9ccc05edc894129362be55216e75998d
#
_entry.id   9ccc05edc894129362be55216e75998d
#
_cell.length_a   1.000
_cell.length_b   1.000
_cell.length_c   1.000
_cell.angle_alpha   90.00
_cell.angle_beta   90.00
_cell.angle_gamma   90.00
#
_symmetry.space_group_name_H-M   'P 1'
#
loop_
_entity.id
_entity.type
_entity.pdbx_description
1 polymer ?
#
loop_
_entity_poly.entity_id
_entity_poly.type
_entity_poly.pdbx_seq_one_letter_code
_entity_poly.pdbx_strand_id
1 'polypeptide(L)'
;MEKMNAREDKYEITDMMSYRQGFQAFVEKVKGFDGVIVGDMPSHDRNLILKYCFEQEIRTYAVPKISDILLRSSDDLTLFDSPLLLSRNRGLTVEQEMIKRFMDVVLSLLAAVITLPFFAVIGAAIKLTDGGPVFYRQVRLTKGGKEFEIYKFRTMIQNAEAESGARLASEKDPRILPVGRFLRATRLDELPQIYNILKGDMSIVGPRPERPELAAEIEKEIPEFT
;
A
#
# COMPACT_ATOMS: atom_id res chain seq x y z
N MET A 1 14.71 -6.86 8.54
CA MET A 1 15.77 -6.45 9.43
C MET A 1 16.45 -5.15 8.99
N GLU A 2 16.99 -5.03 7.78
CA GLU A 2 17.56 -3.77 7.27
C GLU A 2 16.66 -2.54 7.44
N LYS A 3 15.35 -2.68 7.19
CA LYS A 3 14.39 -1.57 7.34
C LYS A 3 14.16 -1.13 8.80
N MET A 4 14.44 -1.97 9.78
CA MET A 4 14.29 -1.62 11.20
C MET A 4 15.55 -1.00 11.75
N ASN A 5 16.72 -1.43 11.29
CA ASN A 5 18.00 -0.78 11.62
C ASN A 5 18.11 0.65 11.05
N ALA A 6 17.30 1.00 10.04
CA ALA A 6 17.22 2.36 9.52
C ALA A 6 16.48 3.35 10.45
N ARG A 7 15.93 2.89 11.59
CA ARG A 7 15.19 3.68 12.57
C ARG A 7 15.80 3.51 13.97
N GLU A 8 17.10 3.69 14.07
CA GLU A 8 17.88 3.65 15.32
C GLU A 8 17.38 4.67 16.37
N ASP A 9 16.65 5.70 15.90
CA ASP A 9 16.00 6.68 16.77
C ASP A 9 14.86 6.10 17.63
N LYS A 10 14.35 4.93 17.29
CA LYS A 10 13.20 4.30 17.97
C LYS A 10 13.44 2.90 18.50
N TYR A 11 14.29 2.13 17.83
CA TYR A 11 14.49 0.71 18.13
C TYR A 11 15.96 0.35 17.97
N GLU A 12 16.53 -0.23 19.03
CA GLU A 12 17.84 -0.86 19.00
C GLU A 12 17.65 -2.39 19.00
N ILE A 13 17.97 -3.05 17.89
CA ILE A 13 17.93 -4.51 17.81
C ILE A 13 19.27 -5.05 18.31
N THR A 14 19.29 -5.46 19.56
CA THR A 14 20.51 -5.91 20.26
C THR A 14 20.82 -7.38 20.05
N ASP A 15 19.81 -8.22 19.81
CA ASP A 15 20.02 -9.65 19.66
C ASP A 15 18.98 -10.34 18.79
N MET A 16 19.34 -11.53 18.29
CA MET A 16 18.48 -12.41 17.50
C MET A 16 18.55 -13.84 17.98
N MET A 17 17.39 -14.52 17.93
CA MET A 17 17.27 -15.91 18.28
C MET A 17 16.45 -16.68 17.25
N SER A 18 16.92 -17.88 16.89
CA SER A 18 16.11 -18.81 16.10
C SER A 18 15.12 -19.55 17.01
N TYR A 19 13.85 -19.66 16.60
CA TYR A 19 12.83 -20.44 17.32
C TYR A 19 13.25 -21.93 17.50
N ARG A 20 14.15 -22.44 16.66
CA ARG A 20 14.68 -23.82 16.74
C ARG A 20 15.50 -24.07 18.03
N GLN A 21 15.92 -23.04 18.73
CA GLN A 21 16.62 -23.19 20.03
C GLN A 21 15.66 -23.56 21.16
N GLY A 22 14.35 -23.52 20.91
CA GLY A 22 13.34 -23.97 21.84
C GLY A 22 12.86 -22.88 22.80
N PHE A 23 11.71 -23.14 23.41
CA PHE A 23 11.02 -22.16 24.28
C PHE A 23 11.78 -21.85 25.57
N GLN A 24 12.46 -22.83 26.17
CA GLN A 24 13.24 -22.61 27.41
C GLN A 24 14.38 -21.62 27.20
N ALA A 25 15.13 -21.74 26.11
CA ALA A 25 16.21 -20.83 25.76
C ALA A 25 15.66 -19.40 25.51
N PHE A 26 14.46 -19.29 24.95
CA PHE A 26 13.78 -18.01 24.80
C PHE A 26 13.47 -17.37 26.16
N VAL A 27 12.89 -18.11 27.10
CA VAL A 27 12.51 -17.64 28.43
C VAL A 27 13.72 -17.13 29.22
N GLU A 28 14.85 -17.80 29.13
CA GLU A 28 16.08 -17.37 29.79
C GLU A 28 16.64 -16.07 29.19
N LYS A 29 16.56 -15.96 27.87
CA LYS A 29 17.16 -14.87 27.13
C LYS A 29 16.33 -13.57 27.19
N VAL A 30 15.01 -13.67 27.18
CA VAL A 30 14.10 -12.53 27.06
C VAL A 30 14.11 -11.58 28.27
N LYS A 31 14.51 -12.04 29.42
CA LYS A 31 14.47 -11.30 30.71
C LYS A 31 15.27 -9.98 30.74
N GLY A 32 16.12 -9.76 29.77
CA GLY A 32 16.97 -8.56 29.70
C GLY A 32 16.55 -7.54 28.64
N PHE A 33 15.40 -7.73 28.01
CA PHE A 33 14.97 -6.88 26.89
C PHE A 33 13.65 -6.17 27.15
N ASP A 34 13.51 -4.94 26.64
CA ASP A 34 12.27 -4.14 26.77
C ASP A 34 11.13 -4.66 25.91
N GLY A 35 11.43 -5.47 24.91
CA GLY A 35 10.43 -6.02 24.00
C GLY A 35 10.97 -7.07 23.05
N VAL A 36 10.06 -7.77 22.42
CA VAL A 36 10.34 -8.87 21.51
C VAL A 36 9.66 -8.65 20.17
N ILE A 37 10.36 -8.96 19.08
CA ILE A 37 9.78 -9.01 17.74
C ILE A 37 9.68 -10.47 17.31
N VAL A 38 8.45 -10.95 17.19
CA VAL A 38 8.15 -12.32 16.77
C VAL A 38 7.97 -12.33 15.26
N GLY A 39 8.94 -12.92 14.57
CA GLY A 39 8.93 -13.10 13.11
C GLY A 39 8.04 -14.26 12.64
N ASP A 40 8.27 -14.70 11.40
CA ASP A 40 7.57 -15.87 10.86
C ASP A 40 8.14 -17.16 11.48
N MET A 41 7.26 -17.93 12.12
CA MET A 41 7.55 -19.19 12.78
C MET A 41 6.29 -20.07 12.84
N PRO A 42 6.38 -21.38 13.16
CA PRO A 42 5.23 -22.25 13.37
C PRO A 42 4.25 -21.68 14.39
N SER A 43 2.95 -21.85 14.15
CA SER A 43 1.89 -21.24 14.98
C SER A 43 1.93 -21.71 16.44
N HIS A 44 2.33 -22.97 16.68
CA HIS A 44 2.46 -23.51 18.03
C HIS A 44 3.49 -22.73 18.85
N ASP A 45 4.71 -22.62 18.33
CA ASP A 45 5.81 -21.91 19.01
C ASP A 45 5.51 -20.42 19.19
N ARG A 46 4.92 -19.82 18.15
CA ARG A 46 4.47 -18.43 18.19
C ARG A 46 3.48 -18.19 19.32
N ASN A 47 2.47 -19.05 19.47
CA ASN A 47 1.46 -18.91 20.50
C ASN A 47 2.04 -19.07 21.90
N LEU A 48 3.00 -19.97 22.10
CA LEU A 48 3.72 -20.13 23.38
C LEU A 48 4.48 -18.86 23.73
N ILE A 49 5.21 -18.28 22.78
CA ILE A 49 5.97 -17.04 22.98
C ILE A 49 5.03 -15.86 23.29
N LEU A 50 3.97 -15.69 22.49
CA LEU A 50 3.00 -14.60 22.70
C LEU A 50 2.32 -14.68 24.05
N LYS A 51 1.88 -15.88 24.46
CA LYS A 51 1.25 -16.13 25.76
C LYS A 51 2.22 -15.79 26.91
N TYR A 52 3.45 -16.28 26.86
CA TYR A 52 4.47 -16.01 27.87
C TYR A 52 4.78 -14.50 27.96
N CYS A 53 4.99 -13.83 26.84
CA CYS A 53 5.26 -12.39 26.83
C CYS A 53 4.08 -11.60 27.41
N PHE A 54 2.83 -11.99 27.08
CA PHE A 54 1.65 -11.38 27.63
C PHE A 54 1.55 -11.56 29.15
N GLU A 55 1.78 -12.77 29.68
CA GLU A 55 1.77 -13.09 31.09
C GLU A 55 2.91 -12.37 31.87
N GLN A 56 4.04 -12.09 31.22
CA GLN A 56 5.17 -11.40 31.82
C GLN A 56 5.20 -9.89 31.52
N GLU A 57 4.15 -9.34 30.94
CA GLU A 57 4.03 -7.92 30.56
C GLU A 57 5.15 -7.43 29.64
N ILE A 58 5.76 -8.33 28.84
CA ILE A 58 6.81 -8.01 27.90
C ILE A 58 6.19 -7.44 26.62
N ARG A 59 6.64 -6.26 26.21
CA ARG A 59 6.18 -5.62 24.98
C ARG A 59 6.48 -6.47 23.76
N THR A 60 5.45 -6.89 23.00
CA THR A 60 5.61 -7.83 21.90
C THR A 60 5.07 -7.30 20.60
N TYR A 61 5.90 -7.34 19.57
CA TYR A 61 5.56 -7.02 18.19
C TYR A 61 5.54 -8.31 17.38
N ALA A 62 4.43 -8.67 16.78
CA ALA A 62 4.32 -9.89 15.98
C ALA A 62 4.03 -9.58 14.52
N VAL A 63 4.73 -10.26 13.61
CA VAL A 63 4.38 -10.24 12.19
C VAL A 63 3.05 -10.96 12.02
N PRO A 64 1.99 -10.31 11.52
CA PRO A 64 0.68 -10.93 11.39
C PRO A 64 0.72 -12.02 10.32
N LYS A 65 0.09 -13.16 10.62
CA LYS A 65 -0.24 -14.20 9.63
C LYS A 65 -1.58 -13.88 8.95
N ILE A 66 -1.85 -14.50 7.83
CA ILE A 66 -3.13 -14.33 7.11
C ILE A 66 -4.32 -14.64 8.03
N SER A 67 -4.23 -15.69 8.85
CA SER A 67 -5.24 -16.01 9.86
C SER A 67 -5.49 -14.87 10.85
N ASP A 68 -4.45 -14.20 11.31
CA ASP A 68 -4.59 -13.09 12.26
C ASP A 68 -5.29 -11.88 11.62
N ILE A 69 -4.98 -11.61 10.34
CA ILE A 69 -5.61 -10.53 9.57
C ILE A 69 -7.09 -10.83 9.35
N LEU A 70 -7.43 -12.08 8.97
CA LEU A 70 -8.81 -12.51 8.77
C LEU A 70 -9.62 -12.47 10.06
N LEU A 71 -9.05 -12.96 11.18
CA LEU A 71 -9.72 -12.97 12.48
C LEU A 71 -9.92 -11.55 13.04
N ARG A 72 -8.99 -10.64 12.79
CA ARG A 72 -9.11 -9.24 13.21
C ARG A 72 -10.28 -8.51 12.54
N SER A 73 -10.69 -8.93 11.36
CA SER A 73 -11.82 -8.39 10.60
C SER A 73 -13.11 -9.18 10.81
N SER A 74 -13.13 -10.17 11.70
CA SER A 74 -14.29 -11.03 11.98
C SER A 74 -15.26 -10.34 12.93
N ASP A 75 -16.55 -10.67 12.77
CA ASP A 75 -17.61 -10.26 13.69
C ASP A 75 -17.65 -11.21 14.87
N ASP A 76 -17.78 -10.68 16.10
CA ASP A 76 -18.03 -11.47 17.29
C ASP A 76 -19.47 -12.00 17.27
N LEU A 77 -19.64 -13.30 17.37
CA LEU A 77 -20.92 -13.98 17.43
C LEU A 77 -20.98 -14.92 18.63
N THR A 78 -22.03 -14.83 19.41
CA THR A 78 -22.29 -15.80 20.48
C THR A 78 -23.38 -16.76 20.05
N LEU A 79 -23.05 -18.04 19.92
CA LEU A 79 -23.99 -19.12 19.59
C LEU A 79 -23.93 -20.18 20.69
N PHE A 80 -25.08 -20.50 21.28
CA PHE A 80 -25.19 -21.53 22.35
C PHE A 80 -24.13 -21.35 23.47
N ASP A 81 -23.99 -20.13 24.00
CA ASP A 81 -23.02 -19.76 25.04
C ASP A 81 -21.53 -19.93 24.64
N SER A 82 -21.26 -20.17 23.37
CA SER A 82 -19.90 -20.26 22.83
C SER A 82 -19.55 -19.03 22.01
N PRO A 83 -18.43 -18.35 22.32
CA PRO A 83 -17.94 -17.25 21.49
C PRO A 83 -17.38 -17.80 20.18
N LEU A 84 -17.84 -17.25 19.07
CA LEU A 84 -17.40 -17.59 17.71
C LEU A 84 -16.96 -16.33 16.97
N LEU A 85 -15.94 -16.47 16.14
CA LEU A 85 -15.49 -15.43 15.22
C LEU A 85 -16.00 -15.72 13.82
N LEU A 86 -16.91 -14.89 13.33
CA LEU A 86 -17.49 -15.02 12.01
C LEU A 86 -16.65 -14.25 10.99
N SER A 87 -15.76 -14.94 10.30
CA SER A 87 -15.01 -14.38 9.18
C SER A 87 -15.83 -14.48 7.89
N ARG A 88 -16.09 -13.35 7.25
CA ARG A 88 -16.80 -13.28 5.97
C ARG A 88 -16.04 -12.36 5.03
N ASN A 89 -15.86 -12.80 3.80
CA ASN A 89 -15.46 -11.90 2.73
C ASN A 89 -16.70 -11.13 2.22
N ARG A 90 -17.14 -10.15 3.01
CA ARG A 90 -18.19 -9.23 2.57
C ARG A 90 -17.49 -8.00 1.97
N GLY A 91 -17.58 -7.86 0.67
CA GLY A 91 -17.39 -6.55 0.04
C GLY A 91 -18.33 -5.50 0.66
N LEU A 92 -18.22 -4.28 0.21
CA LEU A 92 -19.14 -3.22 0.62
C LEU A 92 -20.60 -3.63 0.24
N THR A 93 -21.56 -3.32 1.11
CA THR A 93 -22.98 -3.45 0.75
C THR A 93 -23.32 -2.46 -0.37
N VAL A 94 -24.39 -2.71 -1.10
CA VAL A 94 -24.84 -1.81 -2.17
C VAL A 94 -25.02 -0.38 -1.67
N GLU A 95 -25.57 -0.21 -0.46
CA GLU A 95 -25.73 1.11 0.17
C GLU A 95 -24.37 1.77 0.46
N GLN A 96 -23.41 1.02 0.99
CA GLN A 96 -22.06 1.51 1.22
C GLN A 96 -21.32 1.86 -0.07
N GLU A 97 -21.49 1.06 -1.12
CA GLU A 97 -20.94 1.38 -2.45
C GLU A 97 -21.56 2.67 -3.04
N MET A 98 -22.85 2.86 -2.86
CA MET A 98 -23.54 4.09 -3.29
C MET A 98 -23.05 5.32 -2.52
N ILE A 99 -22.96 5.24 -1.20
CA ILE A 99 -22.46 6.33 -0.36
C ILE A 99 -21.01 6.64 -0.73
N LYS A 100 -20.18 5.60 -0.85
CA LYS A 100 -18.78 5.74 -1.27
C LYS A 100 -18.68 6.43 -2.63
N ARG A 101 -19.46 6.01 -3.61
CA ARG A 101 -19.47 6.62 -4.95
C ARG A 101 -19.92 8.07 -4.91
N PHE A 102 -20.95 8.39 -4.14
CA PHE A 102 -21.41 9.76 -3.94
C PHE A 102 -20.29 10.65 -3.37
N MET A 103 -19.61 10.17 -2.32
CA MET A 103 -18.46 10.87 -1.73
C MET A 103 -17.31 11.07 -2.73
N ASP A 104 -16.97 10.02 -3.50
CA ASP A 104 -15.96 10.10 -4.55
C ASP A 104 -16.27 11.21 -5.57
N VAL A 105 -17.52 11.28 -6.03
CA VAL A 105 -17.96 12.29 -7.01
C VAL A 105 -17.93 13.70 -6.41
N VAL A 106 -18.53 13.90 -5.23
CA VAL A 106 -18.60 15.21 -4.59
C VAL A 106 -17.20 15.75 -4.27
N LEU A 107 -16.35 14.95 -3.64
CA LEU A 107 -15.00 15.37 -3.28
C LEU A 107 -14.14 15.61 -4.53
N SER A 108 -14.29 14.79 -5.57
CA SER A 108 -13.56 14.97 -6.83
C SER A 108 -14.00 16.22 -7.58
N LEU A 109 -15.28 16.57 -7.57
CA LEU A 109 -15.77 17.81 -8.17
C LEU A 109 -15.22 19.05 -7.42
N LEU A 110 -15.24 19.04 -6.08
CA LEU A 110 -14.64 20.09 -5.27
C LEU A 110 -13.14 20.21 -5.54
N ALA A 111 -12.43 19.08 -5.55
CA ALA A 111 -11.01 19.05 -5.88
C ALA A 111 -10.73 19.58 -7.29
N ALA A 112 -11.53 19.22 -8.29
CA ALA A 112 -11.38 19.67 -9.67
C ALA A 112 -11.50 21.21 -9.76
N VAL A 113 -12.49 21.81 -9.10
CA VAL A 113 -12.66 23.28 -9.07
C VAL A 113 -11.47 23.96 -8.43
N ILE A 114 -11.02 23.48 -7.26
CA ILE A 114 -9.89 24.05 -6.51
C ILE A 114 -8.58 23.91 -7.30
N THR A 115 -8.39 22.79 -7.99
CA THR A 115 -7.13 22.50 -8.70
C THR A 115 -7.08 23.04 -10.12
N LEU A 116 -8.19 23.54 -10.68
CA LEU A 116 -8.25 24.08 -12.05
C LEU A 116 -7.15 25.10 -12.39
N PRO A 117 -6.84 26.12 -11.55
CA PRO A 117 -5.75 27.05 -11.85
C PRO A 117 -4.39 26.37 -11.87
N PHE A 118 -4.18 25.35 -11.04
CA PHE A 118 -2.92 24.58 -11.04
C PHE A 118 -2.75 23.78 -12.33
N PHE A 119 -3.82 23.26 -12.92
CA PHE A 119 -3.75 22.57 -14.21
C PHE A 119 -3.20 23.49 -15.32
N ALA A 120 -3.64 24.74 -15.37
CA ALA A 120 -3.17 25.71 -16.34
C ALA A 120 -1.67 26.02 -16.15
N VAL A 121 -1.27 26.29 -14.90
CA VAL A 121 0.12 26.64 -14.56
C VAL A 121 1.06 25.45 -14.83
N ILE A 122 0.70 24.25 -14.35
CA ILE A 122 1.50 23.03 -14.55
C ILE A 122 1.56 22.67 -16.03
N GLY A 123 0.43 22.75 -16.75
CA GLY A 123 0.38 22.48 -18.18
C GLY A 123 1.28 23.41 -18.98
N ALA A 124 1.25 24.70 -18.68
CA ALA A 124 2.15 25.69 -19.29
C ALA A 124 3.62 25.39 -18.95
N ALA A 125 3.95 25.09 -17.71
CA ALA A 125 5.31 24.78 -17.28
C ALA A 125 5.88 23.55 -18.02
N ILE A 126 5.09 22.47 -18.15
CA ILE A 126 5.49 21.27 -18.89
C ILE A 126 5.68 21.62 -20.37
N LYS A 127 4.75 22.35 -20.96
CA LYS A 127 4.79 22.73 -22.38
C LYS A 127 5.98 23.59 -22.73
N LEU A 128 6.36 24.50 -21.85
CA LEU A 128 7.51 25.39 -22.01
C LEU A 128 8.85 24.69 -21.78
N THR A 129 8.87 23.54 -21.13
CA THR A 129 10.13 22.81 -20.83
C THR A 129 10.68 22.09 -22.07
N ASP A 130 9.83 21.39 -22.85
CA ASP A 130 10.27 20.59 -24.00
C ASP A 130 9.26 20.55 -25.16
N GLY A 131 8.19 21.34 -25.12
CA GLY A 131 7.16 21.39 -26.17
C GLY A 131 6.24 20.18 -26.29
N GLY A 132 6.50 19.11 -25.55
CA GLY A 132 5.77 17.84 -25.66
C GLY A 132 4.35 17.85 -25.04
N PRO A 133 3.68 16.68 -24.98
CA PRO A 133 2.34 16.57 -24.42
C PRO A 133 2.35 16.86 -22.91
N VAL A 134 1.27 17.49 -22.41
CA VAL A 134 1.12 17.84 -21.00
C VAL A 134 0.77 16.61 -20.15
N PHE A 135 -0.07 15.73 -20.71
CA PHE A 135 -0.55 14.54 -20.02
C PHE A 135 0.19 13.29 -20.47
N TYR A 136 0.40 12.39 -19.52
CA TYR A 136 0.87 11.03 -19.71
C TYR A 136 -0.27 10.08 -19.36
N ARG A 137 -0.39 9.00 -20.14
CA ARG A 137 -1.38 7.94 -19.95
C ARG A 137 -0.67 6.61 -19.80
N GLN A 138 -1.20 5.76 -18.95
CA GLN A 138 -0.68 4.41 -18.74
C GLN A 138 -1.81 3.46 -18.43
N VAL A 139 -1.78 2.28 -19.05
CA VAL A 139 -2.76 1.22 -18.77
C VAL A 139 -2.53 0.68 -17.36
N ARG A 140 -3.63 0.51 -16.64
CA ARG A 140 -3.70 -0.03 -15.28
C ARG A 140 -4.91 -0.94 -15.14
N LEU A 141 -4.91 -1.78 -14.10
CA LEU A 141 -6.05 -2.64 -13.77
C LEU A 141 -6.92 -1.98 -12.70
N THR A 142 -8.23 -2.00 -12.90
CA THR A 142 -9.25 -1.65 -11.91
C THR A 142 -9.94 -2.91 -11.38
N LYS A 143 -10.95 -2.76 -10.53
CA LYS A 143 -11.73 -3.85 -9.92
C LYS A 143 -12.16 -4.89 -10.97
N GLY A 144 -11.88 -6.15 -10.68
CA GLY A 144 -12.20 -7.28 -11.57
C GLY A 144 -11.27 -7.41 -12.78
N GLY A 145 -10.03 -6.92 -12.68
CA GLY A 145 -9.01 -7.08 -13.71
C GLY A 145 -9.27 -6.31 -15.01
N LYS A 146 -10.18 -5.33 -15.00
CA LYS A 146 -10.46 -4.52 -16.20
C LYS A 146 -9.37 -3.48 -16.41
N GLU A 147 -8.94 -3.31 -17.65
CA GLU A 147 -7.99 -2.29 -18.03
C GLU A 147 -8.62 -0.90 -18.13
N PHE A 148 -7.89 0.12 -17.68
CA PHE A 148 -8.23 1.52 -17.89
C PHE A 148 -6.96 2.35 -18.03
N GLU A 149 -7.06 3.54 -18.62
CA GLU A 149 -5.96 4.50 -18.73
C GLU A 149 -5.96 5.44 -17.52
N ILE A 150 -4.88 5.37 -16.71
CA ILE A 150 -4.64 6.37 -15.65
C ILE A 150 -4.02 7.62 -16.25
N TYR A 151 -4.52 8.80 -15.86
CA TYR A 151 -4.03 10.10 -16.30
C TYR A 151 -3.09 10.70 -15.28
N LYS A 152 -1.96 11.24 -15.75
CA LYS A 152 -0.99 12.00 -14.94
C LYS A 152 -0.45 13.18 -15.73
N PHE A 153 0.09 14.18 -15.05
CA PHE A 153 0.96 15.13 -15.71
C PHE A 153 2.27 14.43 -16.11
N ARG A 154 2.76 14.76 -17.28
CA ARG A 154 4.03 14.22 -17.77
C ARG A 154 5.19 14.81 -16.98
N THR A 155 5.95 13.94 -16.32
CA THR A 155 7.11 14.29 -15.50
C THR A 155 8.44 13.85 -16.10
N MET A 156 8.43 13.11 -17.21
CA MET A 156 9.60 12.59 -17.90
C MET A 156 9.65 13.06 -19.36
N ILE A 157 10.83 12.97 -19.97
CA ILE A 157 11.02 13.22 -21.40
C ILE A 157 10.13 12.30 -22.24
N GLN A 158 9.88 12.68 -23.50
CA GLN A 158 9.14 11.82 -24.42
C GLN A 158 9.88 10.49 -24.62
N ASN A 159 9.12 9.40 -24.72
CA ASN A 159 9.64 8.05 -24.93
C ASN A 159 10.68 7.57 -23.88
N ALA A 160 10.56 8.06 -22.63
CA ALA A 160 11.48 7.71 -21.55
C ALA A 160 11.62 6.20 -21.28
N GLU A 161 10.63 5.39 -21.67
CA GLU A 161 10.61 3.93 -21.51
C GLU A 161 11.03 3.18 -22.80
N ALA A 162 11.20 3.88 -23.94
CA ALA A 162 11.46 3.22 -25.24
C ALA A 162 12.80 2.48 -25.31
N GLU A 163 13.84 3.05 -24.66
CA GLU A 163 15.19 2.47 -24.69
C GLU A 163 15.47 1.54 -23.51
N SER A 164 14.84 1.79 -22.37
CA SER A 164 15.16 1.13 -21.09
C SER A 164 14.07 0.19 -20.56
N GLY A 165 12.95 0.08 -21.27
CA GLY A 165 11.78 -0.66 -20.79
C GLY A 165 11.10 -0.02 -19.58
N ALA A 166 10.07 -0.68 -19.07
CA ALA A 166 9.34 -0.27 -17.89
C ALA A 166 10.18 -0.55 -16.63
N ARG A 167 10.81 0.47 -16.06
CA ARG A 167 11.56 0.36 -14.79
C ARG A 167 11.19 1.49 -13.83
N LEU A 168 11.33 1.21 -12.54
CA LEU A 168 11.14 2.21 -11.50
C LEU A 168 12.16 3.34 -11.65
N ALA A 169 11.70 4.59 -11.57
CA ALA A 169 12.57 5.75 -11.63
C ALA A 169 13.29 5.92 -10.28
N SER A 170 14.60 6.15 -10.33
CA SER A 170 15.39 6.57 -9.16
C SER A 170 15.24 8.07 -8.91
N GLU A 171 15.67 8.55 -7.73
CA GLU A 171 15.60 10.00 -7.39
C GLU A 171 16.40 10.89 -8.37
N LYS A 172 17.52 10.38 -8.90
CA LYS A 172 18.42 11.09 -9.82
C LYS A 172 18.27 10.61 -11.27
N ASP A 173 17.11 10.08 -11.65
CA ASP A 173 16.87 9.60 -13.01
C ASP A 173 16.97 10.77 -14.02
N PRO A 174 17.88 10.70 -15.01
CA PRO A 174 18.10 11.78 -16.00
C PRO A 174 16.90 12.00 -16.92
N ARG A 175 15.97 11.03 -17.00
CA ARG A 175 14.75 11.12 -17.79
C ARG A 175 13.70 12.03 -17.19
N ILE A 176 13.86 12.45 -15.91
CA ILE A 176 12.89 13.29 -15.22
C ILE A 176 13.13 14.75 -15.59
N LEU A 177 12.08 15.42 -16.09
CA LEU A 177 12.09 16.86 -16.37
C LEU A 177 12.37 17.67 -15.09
N PRO A 178 13.02 18.84 -15.16
CA PRO A 178 13.23 19.71 -14.00
C PRO A 178 11.92 20.02 -13.24
N VAL A 179 10.86 20.41 -13.97
CA VAL A 179 9.50 20.60 -13.41
C VAL A 179 8.92 19.29 -12.89
N GLY A 180 9.23 18.16 -13.50
CA GLY A 180 8.78 16.84 -13.11
C GLY A 180 9.28 16.40 -11.74
N ARG A 181 10.48 16.80 -11.34
CA ARG A 181 11.01 16.52 -9.99
C ARG A 181 10.15 17.17 -8.91
N PHE A 182 9.79 18.43 -9.09
CA PHE A 182 8.91 19.15 -8.19
C PHE A 182 7.51 18.49 -8.14
N LEU A 183 6.92 18.21 -9.30
CA LEU A 183 5.60 17.59 -9.40
C LEU A 183 5.55 16.24 -8.67
N ARG A 184 6.56 15.39 -8.84
CA ARG A 184 6.66 14.09 -8.14
C ARG A 184 6.86 14.24 -6.64
N ALA A 185 7.71 15.15 -6.20
CA ALA A 185 7.96 15.40 -4.79
C ALA A 185 6.69 15.88 -4.05
N THR A 186 5.84 16.65 -4.73
CA THR A 186 4.59 17.20 -4.19
C THR A 186 3.35 16.36 -4.53
N ARG A 187 3.49 15.29 -5.33
CA ARG A 187 2.39 14.47 -5.86
C ARG A 187 1.39 15.23 -6.74
N LEU A 188 1.73 16.41 -7.19
CA LEU A 188 0.89 17.21 -8.10
C LEU A 188 0.77 16.57 -9.49
N ASP A 189 1.70 15.70 -9.86
CA ASP A 189 1.63 14.91 -11.10
C ASP A 189 0.41 13.96 -11.15
N GLU A 190 -0.18 13.62 -10.00
CA GLU A 190 -1.32 12.72 -9.91
C GLU A 190 -2.68 13.45 -9.94
N LEU A 191 -2.72 14.79 -9.95
CA LEU A 191 -3.97 15.56 -10.01
C LEU A 191 -4.91 15.16 -11.16
N PRO A 192 -4.43 14.83 -12.37
CA PRO A 192 -5.32 14.39 -13.45
C PRO A 192 -6.10 13.11 -13.17
N GLN A 193 -5.74 12.33 -12.13
CA GLN A 193 -6.50 11.15 -11.72
C GLN A 193 -7.90 11.51 -11.17
N ILE A 194 -8.16 12.76 -10.82
CA ILE A 194 -9.50 13.25 -10.50
C ILE A 194 -10.48 12.90 -11.62
N TYR A 195 -10.06 12.97 -12.88
CA TYR A 195 -10.86 12.54 -14.02
C TYR A 195 -11.19 11.05 -13.98
N ASN A 196 -10.22 10.19 -13.65
CA ASN A 196 -10.45 8.75 -13.52
C ASN A 196 -11.44 8.43 -12.39
N ILE A 197 -11.38 9.17 -11.27
CA ILE A 197 -12.32 9.00 -10.16
C ILE A 197 -13.72 9.42 -10.58
N LEU A 198 -13.87 10.56 -11.24
CA LEU A 198 -15.18 11.02 -11.75
C LEU A 198 -15.77 10.04 -12.77
N LYS A 199 -14.95 9.48 -13.64
CA LYS A 199 -15.35 8.46 -14.61
C LYS A 199 -15.77 7.14 -13.94
N GLY A 200 -15.19 6.81 -12.77
CA GLY A 200 -15.48 5.58 -12.04
C GLY A 200 -14.45 4.48 -12.23
N ASP A 201 -13.33 4.77 -12.89
CA ASP A 201 -12.22 3.83 -13.05
C ASP A 201 -11.48 3.61 -11.72
N MET A 202 -11.51 4.63 -10.85
CA MET A 202 -10.83 4.66 -9.55
C MET A 202 -11.75 5.23 -8.46
N SER A 203 -11.31 5.09 -7.21
CA SER A 203 -11.90 5.73 -6.04
C SER A 203 -10.82 6.50 -5.27
N ILE A 204 -11.21 7.52 -4.50
CA ILE A 204 -10.30 8.28 -3.63
C ILE A 204 -9.63 7.36 -2.62
N VAL A 205 -10.37 6.40 -2.06
CA VAL A 205 -9.88 5.42 -1.11
C VAL A 205 -10.01 4.02 -1.70
N GLY A 206 -8.89 3.36 -1.90
CA GLY A 206 -8.83 2.02 -2.46
C GLY A 206 -7.39 1.56 -2.70
N PRO A 207 -7.20 0.31 -3.11
CA PRO A 207 -5.89 -0.19 -3.49
C PRO A 207 -5.37 0.58 -4.71
N ARG A 208 -4.04 0.70 -4.79
CA ARG A 208 -3.42 1.36 -5.94
C ARG A 208 -3.53 0.46 -7.17
N PRO A 209 -4.01 0.98 -8.31
CA PRO A 209 -4.11 0.18 -9.53
C PRO A 209 -2.72 -0.18 -10.06
N GLU A 210 -2.50 -1.47 -10.31
CA GLU A 210 -1.23 -1.99 -10.80
C GLU A 210 -1.18 -2.08 -12.33
N ARG A 211 0.03 -2.23 -12.89
CA ARG A 211 0.24 -2.50 -14.32
C ARG A 211 -0.16 -3.93 -14.62
N PRO A 212 -0.75 -4.23 -15.80
CA PRO A 212 -1.12 -5.60 -16.16
C PRO A 212 0.05 -6.58 -16.07
N GLU A 213 1.23 -6.17 -16.55
CA GLU A 213 2.44 -7.02 -16.56
C GLU A 213 2.88 -7.34 -15.12
N LEU A 214 2.87 -6.35 -14.22
CA LEU A 214 3.28 -6.52 -12.84
C LEU A 214 2.24 -7.33 -12.05
N ALA A 215 0.95 -7.11 -12.31
CA ALA A 215 -0.12 -7.89 -11.72
C ALA A 215 0.02 -9.39 -12.09
N ALA A 216 0.31 -9.69 -13.36
CA ALA A 216 0.51 -11.04 -13.84
C ALA A 216 1.76 -11.73 -13.21
N GLU A 217 2.79 -10.97 -12.85
CA GLU A 217 3.95 -11.49 -12.11
C GLU A 217 3.58 -11.80 -10.66
N ILE A 218 2.88 -10.86 -9.99
CA ILE A 218 2.45 -11.04 -8.60
C ILE A 218 1.48 -12.21 -8.47
N GLU A 219 0.56 -12.37 -9.41
CA GLU A 219 -0.43 -13.45 -9.42
C GLU A 219 0.21 -14.85 -9.51
N LYS A 220 1.39 -14.98 -10.15
CA LYS A 220 2.14 -16.25 -10.17
C LYS A 220 2.66 -16.64 -8.78
N GLU A 221 3.02 -15.66 -7.95
CA GLU A 221 3.52 -15.91 -6.60
C GLU A 221 2.40 -15.91 -5.56
N ILE A 222 1.34 -15.13 -5.80
CA ILE A 222 0.20 -14.94 -4.89
C ILE A 222 -1.09 -15.09 -5.72
N PRO A 223 -1.62 -16.31 -5.89
CA PRO A 223 -2.83 -16.54 -6.69
C PRO A 223 -4.08 -15.80 -6.20
N GLU A 224 -4.10 -15.38 -4.93
CA GLU A 224 -5.19 -14.61 -4.31
C GLU A 224 -5.13 -13.10 -4.61
N PHE A 225 -4.18 -12.65 -5.42
CA PHE A 225 -3.99 -11.22 -5.71
C PHE A 225 -5.09 -10.61 -6.59
N THR A 226 -5.87 -11.41 -7.30
CA THR A 226 -6.96 -10.98 -8.21
C THR A 226 -8.26 -10.65 -7.50
#